data_24d55a83c0855d7b6f584ac209fd1d3d
#
_entry.id   24d55a83c0855d7b6f584ac209fd1d3d
#
_cell.length_a   1.000
_cell.length_b   1.000
_cell.length_c   1.000
_cell.angle_alpha   90.00
_cell.angle_beta   90.00
_cell.angle_gamma   90.00
#
_symmetry.space_group_name_H-M   'P 1'
#
loop_
_entity.id
_entity.type
_entity.pdbx_description
1 polymer ?
#
loop_
_entity_poly.entity_id
_entity_poly.type
_entity_poly.pdbx_seq_one_letter_code
_entity_poly.pdbx_strand_id
1 'polypeptide(L)'
;MVAAVRFGILFLAQTLWSLSARALPNPIPVPEDADSPDLSNTSIPDALRLDELYGAPDNDFNCKSERNPVVLLHGLSADREVDLNMLQWELKRRGYCTFSLTYGAWDLVPWIGGLREMADSAKDIADFVREVKDKTGAEKVDIVGHSEGGVQAIYVPMTQDGISDIVERLVALGPAIHGAEYLGVTDLWYIGGEATRSIAKLVQRLLGCPACDNMMTGGTVYHDFKNAEKIVQPGNKATIIMSSSDILVKPDVSRIDEPGVNNVIVQDTCPDDVVGHAGLMWDKSVWRLVVNALEENNDAVFPCEIGMAV
;
A
#
# COMPACT_ATOMS: atom_id res chain seq x y z
N MET A 1 27.70 -9.68 0.25
CA MET A 1 27.13 -10.30 -0.97
C MET A 1 25.70 -9.81 -1.23
N VAL A 2 24.83 -9.68 -0.25
CA VAL A 2 23.45 -9.19 -0.40
C VAL A 2 23.38 -7.75 -0.91
N ALA A 3 24.22 -6.83 -0.43
CA ALA A 3 24.27 -5.44 -0.90
C ALA A 3 24.69 -5.30 -2.37
N ALA A 4 25.56 -6.18 -2.86
CA ALA A 4 26.03 -6.13 -4.25
C ALA A 4 24.94 -6.61 -5.24
N VAL A 5 24.04 -7.51 -4.81
CA VAL A 5 22.92 -7.98 -5.63
C VAL A 5 21.82 -6.92 -5.69
N ARG A 6 21.54 -6.21 -4.58
CA ARG A 6 20.63 -5.05 -4.56
C ARG A 6 21.11 -3.95 -5.51
N PHE A 7 22.40 -3.63 -5.50
CA PHE A 7 22.98 -2.64 -6.41
C PHE A 7 22.91 -3.08 -7.89
N GLY A 8 23.10 -4.35 -8.19
CA GLY A 8 23.06 -4.89 -9.56
C GLY A 8 21.67 -4.85 -10.19
N ILE A 9 20.62 -5.13 -9.42
CA ILE A 9 19.23 -5.12 -9.90
C ILE A 9 18.72 -3.69 -10.08
N LEU A 10 19.04 -2.77 -9.16
CA LEU A 10 18.75 -1.35 -9.32
C LEU A 10 19.48 -0.72 -10.54
N PHE A 11 20.73 -1.11 -10.77
CA PHE A 11 21.49 -0.63 -11.94
C PHE A 11 20.92 -1.13 -13.28
N LEU A 12 20.42 -2.37 -13.31
CA LEU A 12 19.75 -2.94 -14.50
C LEU A 12 18.40 -2.25 -14.75
N ALA A 13 17.64 -1.92 -13.72
CA ALA A 13 16.39 -1.18 -13.86
C ALA A 13 16.63 0.26 -14.36
N GLN A 14 17.65 0.94 -13.86
CA GLN A 14 18.02 2.29 -14.29
C GLN A 14 18.60 2.32 -15.72
N THR A 15 19.38 1.31 -16.13
CA THR A 15 19.90 1.24 -17.49
C THR A 15 18.84 0.90 -18.53
N LEU A 16 17.82 0.11 -18.18
CA LEU A 16 16.68 -0.18 -19.05
C LEU A 16 15.76 1.04 -19.19
N TRP A 17 15.62 1.85 -18.13
CA TRP A 17 14.86 3.10 -18.21
C TRP A 17 15.55 4.14 -19.09
N SER A 18 16.88 4.24 -19.04
CA SER A 18 17.66 5.14 -19.91
C SER A 18 17.66 4.72 -21.40
N LEU A 19 17.39 3.45 -21.70
CA LEU A 19 17.27 2.96 -23.08
C LEU A 19 15.87 3.20 -23.66
N SER A 20 14.82 3.17 -22.85
CA SER A 20 13.46 3.51 -23.29
C SER A 20 13.26 5.03 -23.53
N ALA A 21 14.02 5.89 -22.84
CA ALA A 21 13.97 7.33 -23.02
C ALA A 21 14.56 7.86 -24.34
N ARG A 22 15.21 6.99 -25.13
CA ARG A 22 15.83 7.38 -26.42
C ARG A 22 14.88 7.35 -27.63
N ALA A 23 13.60 7.04 -27.44
CA ALA A 23 12.61 6.98 -28.52
C ALA A 23 11.60 8.15 -28.52
N LEU A 24 11.87 9.24 -27.82
CA LEU A 24 11.04 10.44 -27.87
C LEU A 24 11.44 11.32 -29.08
N PRO A 25 10.48 11.92 -29.81
CA PRO A 25 10.78 12.84 -30.90
C PRO A 25 11.54 14.07 -30.39
N ASN A 26 12.37 14.67 -31.25
CA ASN A 26 13.21 15.83 -30.94
C ASN A 26 12.43 16.93 -30.23
N PRO A 27 12.98 17.54 -29.18
CA PRO A 27 12.34 18.66 -28.49
C PRO A 27 12.18 19.84 -29.44
N ILE A 28 11.02 20.48 -29.36
CA ILE A 28 10.73 21.75 -30.04
C ILE A 28 11.74 22.80 -29.56
N PRO A 29 12.38 23.59 -30.43
CA PRO A 29 13.30 24.64 -30.01
C PRO A 29 12.59 25.65 -29.11
N VAL A 30 13.09 25.85 -27.89
CA VAL A 30 12.66 26.93 -26.98
C VAL A 30 13.34 28.20 -27.44
N PRO A 31 12.63 29.35 -27.56
CA PRO A 31 13.25 30.64 -27.85
C PRO A 31 14.27 31.07 -26.77
N GLU A 32 15.42 31.58 -27.20
CA GLU A 32 16.55 31.91 -26.34
C GLU A 32 16.34 33.18 -25.44
N ASP A 33 15.16 33.81 -25.47
CA ASP A 33 14.88 35.09 -24.81
C ASP A 33 13.89 35.02 -23.65
N ALA A 34 13.70 33.82 -23.05
CA ALA A 34 12.96 33.75 -21.80
C ALA A 34 13.91 34.02 -20.63
N ASP A 35 13.79 35.19 -19.99
CA ASP A 35 14.42 35.51 -18.72
C ASP A 35 14.28 34.32 -17.78
N SER A 36 15.40 33.68 -17.48
CA SER A 36 15.43 32.56 -16.51
C SER A 36 15.04 33.14 -15.14
N PRO A 37 13.96 32.63 -14.51
CA PRO A 37 13.65 33.09 -13.17
C PRO A 37 14.82 32.75 -12.24
N ASP A 38 15.23 33.74 -11.45
CA ASP A 38 16.26 33.57 -10.42
C ASP A 38 15.82 32.52 -9.40
N LEU A 39 16.32 31.29 -9.56
CA LEU A 39 16.04 30.14 -8.70
C LEU A 39 16.84 30.14 -7.39
N SER A 40 17.64 31.23 -7.12
CA SER A 40 18.48 31.29 -5.92
C SER A 40 17.69 31.50 -4.61
N ASN A 41 16.37 31.78 -4.67
CA ASN A 41 15.52 32.06 -3.51
C ASN A 41 14.20 31.27 -3.48
N THR A 42 14.02 30.29 -4.34
CA THR A 42 12.99 29.29 -4.14
C THR A 42 13.54 28.26 -3.16
N SER A 43 13.21 28.39 -1.87
CA SER A 43 13.10 27.21 -1.01
C SER A 43 12.29 26.20 -1.82
N ILE A 44 12.92 25.10 -2.24
CA ILE A 44 12.23 23.98 -2.89
C ILE A 44 11.17 23.54 -1.88
N PRO A 45 9.87 23.89 -2.06
CA PRO A 45 8.85 23.42 -1.16
C PRO A 45 8.66 21.96 -1.53
N ASP A 46 9.03 21.05 -0.62
CA ASP A 46 8.68 19.64 -0.66
C ASP A 46 9.06 18.86 -1.94
N ALA A 47 10.23 19.10 -2.50
CA ALA A 47 10.86 18.06 -3.32
C ALA A 47 11.00 16.83 -2.42
N LEU A 48 10.31 15.75 -2.74
CA LEU A 48 10.50 14.44 -2.11
C LEU A 48 11.99 14.17 -1.99
N ARG A 49 12.46 13.95 -0.78
CA ARG A 49 13.87 13.60 -0.57
C ARG A 49 14.11 12.25 -1.22
N LEU A 50 15.29 12.03 -1.76
CA LEU A 50 15.60 10.77 -2.44
C LEU A 50 15.45 9.56 -1.52
N ASP A 51 15.71 9.72 -0.22
CA ASP A 51 15.47 8.70 0.80
C ASP A 51 13.99 8.35 0.96
N GLU A 52 13.07 9.30 0.75
CA GLU A 52 11.63 9.09 0.78
C GLU A 52 11.09 8.36 -0.46
N LEU A 53 11.78 8.48 -1.59
CA LEU A 53 11.43 7.75 -2.82
C LEU A 53 11.90 6.29 -2.81
N TYR A 54 12.96 5.98 -2.08
CA TYR A 54 13.66 4.69 -2.16
C TYR A 54 13.62 3.87 -0.88
N GLY A 55 12.82 4.25 0.11
CA GLY A 55 12.69 3.45 1.33
C GLY A 55 11.62 3.97 2.28
N ALA A 56 11.21 3.11 3.18
CA ALA A 56 10.32 3.46 4.28
C ALA A 56 11.13 4.11 5.42
N PRO A 57 10.51 5.01 6.21
CA PRO A 57 11.14 5.50 7.42
C PRO A 57 11.39 4.34 8.41
N ASP A 58 12.42 4.49 9.25
CA ASP A 58 12.68 3.56 10.33
C ASP A 58 11.51 3.49 11.30
N ASN A 59 11.27 2.29 11.86
CA ASN A 59 10.33 2.04 12.93
C ASN A 59 10.86 2.63 14.25
N ASP A 60 10.50 3.87 14.53
CA ASP A 60 10.93 4.57 15.75
C ASP A 60 9.96 4.32 16.91
N PHE A 61 10.25 3.32 17.74
CA PHE A 61 9.45 3.00 18.92
C PHE A 61 9.55 4.06 20.04
N ASN A 62 10.45 5.04 19.93
CA ASN A 62 10.50 6.19 20.85
C ASN A 62 9.63 7.36 20.39
N CYS A 63 9.06 7.27 19.19
CA CYS A 63 8.13 8.26 18.67
C CYS A 63 6.98 8.49 19.66
N LYS A 64 6.58 9.75 19.82
CA LYS A 64 5.44 10.15 20.67
C LYS A 64 4.44 10.93 19.85
N SER A 65 3.20 10.55 19.93
CA SER A 65 2.05 11.20 19.30
C SER A 65 0.83 11.04 20.20
N GLU A 66 -0.10 11.99 20.13
CA GLU A 66 -1.42 11.85 20.76
C GLU A 66 -2.37 10.99 19.91
N ARG A 67 -1.98 10.68 18.68
CA ARG A 67 -2.70 9.79 17.76
C ARG A 67 -2.25 8.36 17.98
N ASN A 68 -3.10 7.41 17.62
CA ASN A 68 -2.69 6.01 17.56
C ASN A 68 -1.48 5.83 16.64
N PRO A 69 -0.51 4.97 16.97
CA PRO A 69 0.51 4.54 16.03
C PRO A 69 -0.15 3.79 14.85
N VAL A 70 0.38 4.02 13.66
CA VAL A 70 -0.14 3.45 12.42
C VAL A 70 0.80 2.38 11.90
N VAL A 71 0.28 1.16 11.74
CA VAL A 71 0.98 0.05 11.07
C VAL A 71 0.58 0.03 9.59
N LEU A 72 1.57 0.06 8.69
CA LEU A 72 1.34 0.02 7.24
C LEU A 72 1.70 -1.35 6.68
N LEU A 73 0.81 -1.92 5.85
CA LEU A 73 0.91 -3.25 5.28
C LEU A 73 0.96 -3.16 3.75
N HIS A 74 2.06 -3.64 3.16
CA HIS A 74 2.29 -3.65 1.71
C HIS A 74 1.40 -4.65 0.97
N GLY A 75 1.27 -4.48 -0.34
CA GLY A 75 0.56 -5.41 -1.23
C GLY A 75 1.39 -6.63 -1.64
N LEU A 76 0.76 -7.51 -2.42
CA LEU A 76 1.35 -8.72 -2.98
C LEU A 76 2.64 -8.40 -3.74
N SER A 77 3.70 -9.18 -3.47
CA SER A 77 5.00 -9.08 -4.16
C SER A 77 5.75 -7.76 -3.96
N ALA A 78 5.29 -6.93 -3.06
CA ALA A 78 5.96 -5.72 -2.61
C ALA A 78 6.72 -5.95 -1.29
N ASP A 79 7.25 -4.89 -0.73
CA ASP A 79 7.82 -4.87 0.61
C ASP A 79 7.57 -3.50 1.26
N ARG A 80 8.00 -3.33 2.51
CA ARG A 80 7.84 -2.07 3.24
C ARG A 80 8.54 -0.87 2.58
N GLU A 81 9.55 -1.12 1.74
CA GLU A 81 10.42 -0.08 1.18
C GLU A 81 9.84 0.55 -0.10
N VAL A 82 8.87 -0.10 -0.76
CA VAL A 82 8.42 0.33 -2.11
C VAL A 82 6.92 0.51 -2.28
N ASP A 83 6.09 0.03 -1.37
CA ASP A 83 4.62 0.15 -1.51
C ASP A 83 4.10 1.41 -0.79
N LEU A 84 3.83 1.33 0.49
CA LEU A 84 3.27 2.45 1.26
C LEU A 84 4.34 3.37 1.88
N ASN A 85 5.60 3.26 1.48
CA ASN A 85 6.72 4.04 2.02
C ASN A 85 6.48 5.56 1.92
N MET A 86 5.97 6.04 0.79
CA MET A 86 5.71 7.47 0.59
C MET A 86 4.53 7.96 1.45
N LEU A 87 3.45 7.17 1.55
CA LEU A 87 2.36 7.45 2.48
C LEU A 87 2.86 7.43 3.94
N GLN A 88 3.75 6.48 4.28
CA GLN A 88 4.34 6.40 5.61
C GLN A 88 5.13 7.67 5.96
N TRP A 89 5.93 8.21 5.03
CA TRP A 89 6.60 9.49 5.19
C TRP A 89 5.62 10.65 5.34
N GLU A 90 4.53 10.67 4.55
CA GLU A 90 3.51 11.71 4.65
C GLU A 90 2.81 11.68 6.02
N LEU A 91 2.45 10.52 6.52
CA LEU A 91 1.85 10.36 7.85
C LEU A 91 2.84 10.81 8.96
N LYS A 92 4.13 10.45 8.81
CA LYS A 92 5.17 10.89 9.75
C LYS A 92 5.31 12.42 9.76
N ARG A 93 5.29 13.09 8.58
CA ARG A 93 5.29 14.57 8.50
C ARG A 93 4.06 15.21 9.16
N ARG A 94 2.94 14.49 9.20
CA ARG A 94 1.70 14.93 9.91
C ARG A 94 1.72 14.62 11.39
N GLY A 95 2.81 14.10 11.94
CA GLY A 95 2.98 13.81 13.36
C GLY A 95 2.41 12.47 13.83
N TYR A 96 2.18 11.54 12.91
CA TYR A 96 1.89 10.14 13.27
C TYR A 96 3.17 9.38 13.60
N CYS A 97 3.10 8.47 14.57
CA CYS A 97 4.09 7.42 14.75
C CYS A 97 3.75 6.28 13.80
N THR A 98 4.63 5.99 12.85
CA THR A 98 4.36 5.05 11.76
C THR A 98 5.33 3.88 11.79
N PHE A 99 4.80 2.70 11.51
CA PHE A 99 5.53 1.43 11.56
C PHE A 99 5.17 0.58 10.35
N SER A 100 6.12 -0.18 9.83
CA SER A 100 5.89 -1.09 8.71
C SER A 100 6.79 -2.31 8.80
N LEU A 101 6.36 -3.41 8.21
CA LEU A 101 7.14 -4.63 8.12
C LEU A 101 7.03 -5.21 6.71
N THR A 102 7.99 -6.02 6.32
CA THR A 102 7.85 -6.94 5.18
C THR A 102 7.40 -8.29 5.72
N TYR A 103 6.21 -8.73 5.37
CA TYR A 103 5.63 -9.99 5.79
C TYR A 103 5.49 -10.97 4.60
N GLY A 104 5.31 -12.24 4.86
CA GLY A 104 5.01 -13.24 3.85
C GLY A 104 6.10 -13.45 2.79
N ALA A 105 7.35 -13.03 3.07
CA ALA A 105 8.48 -13.27 2.19
C ALA A 105 9.09 -14.66 2.39
N TRP A 106 9.66 -15.22 1.32
CA TRP A 106 10.50 -16.41 1.41
C TRP A 106 11.93 -16.04 1.82
N ASP A 107 12.59 -16.84 2.64
CA ASP A 107 13.95 -16.58 3.15
C ASP A 107 14.97 -16.31 2.03
N LEU A 108 14.81 -16.94 0.87
CA LEU A 108 15.69 -16.74 -0.30
C LEU A 108 15.48 -15.39 -1.00
N VAL A 109 14.31 -14.77 -0.83
CA VAL A 109 13.92 -13.50 -1.46
C VAL A 109 13.21 -12.60 -0.46
N PRO A 110 13.88 -12.18 0.63
CA PRO A 110 13.26 -11.47 1.73
C PRO A 110 12.74 -10.06 1.37
N TRP A 111 13.02 -9.60 0.15
CA TRP A 111 12.55 -8.33 -0.41
C TRP A 111 11.31 -8.48 -1.32
N ILE A 112 10.72 -9.66 -1.40
CA ILE A 112 9.46 -9.92 -2.11
C ILE A 112 8.50 -10.52 -1.09
N GLY A 113 7.68 -9.66 -0.50
CA GLY A 113 6.71 -10.03 0.53
C GLY A 113 5.36 -10.48 -0.03
N GLY A 114 4.44 -10.87 0.86
CA GLY A 114 3.08 -11.21 0.50
C GLY A 114 2.94 -12.51 -0.33
N LEU A 115 3.92 -13.43 -0.30
CA LEU A 115 3.89 -14.65 -1.12
C LEU A 115 3.45 -15.89 -0.35
N ARG A 116 3.71 -15.93 0.97
CA ARG A 116 3.39 -17.09 1.81
C ARG A 116 1.91 -17.16 2.13
N GLU A 117 1.50 -18.26 2.81
CA GLU A 117 0.13 -18.39 3.30
C GLU A 117 -0.31 -17.15 4.07
N MET A 118 -1.46 -16.58 3.70
CA MET A 118 -1.95 -15.34 4.33
C MET A 118 -2.27 -15.54 5.82
N ALA A 119 -2.71 -16.74 6.22
CA ALA A 119 -2.94 -17.06 7.61
C ALA A 119 -1.64 -17.07 8.46
N ASP A 120 -0.49 -17.43 7.86
CA ASP A 120 0.82 -17.32 8.53
C ASP A 120 1.29 -15.87 8.56
N SER A 121 1.15 -15.15 7.46
CA SER A 121 1.40 -13.71 7.40
C SER A 121 0.55 -12.94 8.42
N ALA A 122 -0.71 -13.35 8.63
CA ALA A 122 -1.59 -12.74 9.63
C ALA A 122 -1.05 -12.88 11.06
N LYS A 123 -0.39 -14.00 11.39
CA LYS A 123 0.27 -14.18 12.70
C LYS A 123 1.46 -13.23 12.86
N ASP A 124 2.33 -13.16 11.82
CA ASP A 124 3.49 -12.27 11.83
C ASP A 124 3.06 -10.80 11.98
N ILE A 125 2.00 -10.39 11.27
CA ILE A 125 1.42 -9.05 11.37
C ILE A 125 0.82 -8.81 12.77
N ALA A 126 0.08 -9.78 13.31
CA ALA A 126 -0.52 -9.67 14.65
C ALA A 126 0.55 -9.49 15.73
N ASP A 127 1.65 -10.23 15.65
CA ASP A 127 2.76 -10.11 16.59
C ASP A 127 3.42 -8.74 16.47
N PHE A 128 3.58 -8.23 15.25
CA PHE A 128 4.12 -6.88 15.03
C PHE A 128 3.16 -5.78 15.56
N VAL A 129 1.85 -5.91 15.38
CA VAL A 129 0.85 -4.98 15.94
C VAL A 129 0.92 -4.96 17.47
N ARG A 130 1.06 -6.14 18.13
CA ARG A 130 1.27 -6.23 19.58
C ARG A 130 2.58 -5.55 19.99
N GLU A 131 3.66 -5.80 19.25
CA GLU A 131 4.97 -5.17 19.49
C GLU A 131 4.90 -3.65 19.41
N VAL A 132 4.25 -3.10 18.36
CA VAL A 132 4.05 -1.66 18.20
C VAL A 132 3.28 -1.09 19.38
N LYS A 133 2.13 -1.70 19.73
CA LYS A 133 1.34 -1.28 20.89
C LYS A 133 2.15 -1.26 22.17
N ASP A 134 2.84 -2.35 22.45
CA ASP A 134 3.55 -2.53 23.75
C ASP A 134 4.76 -1.60 23.87
N LYS A 135 5.56 -1.46 22.78
CA LYS A 135 6.76 -0.61 22.80
C LYS A 135 6.45 0.88 22.76
N THR A 136 5.37 1.31 22.10
CA THR A 136 4.95 2.71 22.09
C THR A 136 4.20 3.10 23.37
N GLY A 137 3.59 2.12 24.06
CA GLY A 137 2.71 2.31 25.20
C GLY A 137 1.32 2.81 24.81
N ALA A 138 0.93 2.72 23.55
CA ALA A 138 -0.37 3.14 23.06
C ALA A 138 -1.48 2.19 23.55
N GLU A 139 -2.69 2.72 23.75
CA GLU A 139 -3.85 1.89 24.07
C GLU A 139 -4.36 1.14 22.83
N LYS A 140 -4.32 1.81 21.67
CA LYS A 140 -4.80 1.31 20.39
C LYS A 140 -3.77 1.54 19.29
N VAL A 141 -3.90 0.79 18.22
CA VAL A 141 -3.12 0.88 16.97
C VAL A 141 -4.10 1.04 15.81
N ASP A 142 -3.72 1.80 14.80
CA ASP A 142 -4.44 1.86 13.53
C ASP A 142 -3.67 1.07 12.46
N ILE A 143 -4.38 0.47 11.51
CA ILE A 143 -3.77 -0.30 10.42
C ILE A 143 -4.19 0.31 9.08
N VAL A 144 -3.21 0.55 8.22
CA VAL A 144 -3.43 0.96 6.82
C VAL A 144 -2.78 -0.09 5.91
N GLY A 145 -3.53 -0.62 4.94
CA GLY A 145 -3.01 -1.63 4.03
C GLY A 145 -3.42 -1.38 2.59
N HIS A 146 -2.56 -1.77 1.65
CA HIS A 146 -2.83 -1.70 0.22
C HIS A 146 -2.96 -3.10 -0.37
N SER A 147 -3.95 -3.31 -1.25
CA SER A 147 -4.14 -4.57 -1.97
C SER A 147 -4.22 -5.77 -1.02
N GLU A 148 -3.30 -6.75 -1.08
CA GLU A 148 -3.18 -7.83 -0.10
C GLU A 148 -3.03 -7.30 1.33
N GLY A 149 -2.23 -6.24 1.54
CA GLY A 149 -2.11 -5.59 2.85
C GLY A 149 -3.42 -5.01 3.34
N GLY A 150 -4.27 -4.53 2.42
CA GLY A 150 -5.64 -4.12 2.72
C GLY A 150 -6.53 -5.30 3.13
N VAL A 151 -6.36 -6.46 2.49
CA VAL A 151 -7.02 -7.71 2.92
C VAL A 151 -6.53 -8.10 4.32
N GLN A 152 -5.22 -8.08 4.58
CA GLN A 152 -4.63 -8.38 5.89
C GLN A 152 -5.08 -7.39 6.97
N ALA A 153 -5.25 -6.10 6.64
CA ALA A 153 -5.73 -5.10 7.60
C ALA A 153 -7.11 -5.47 8.18
N ILE A 154 -7.96 -6.12 7.39
CA ILE A 154 -9.28 -6.60 7.82
C ILE A 154 -9.20 -8.02 8.40
N TYR A 155 -8.39 -8.90 7.78
CA TYR A 155 -8.30 -10.32 8.11
C TYR A 155 -7.64 -10.57 9.47
N VAL A 156 -6.61 -9.80 9.81
CA VAL A 156 -5.84 -9.97 11.05
C VAL A 156 -6.72 -9.72 12.29
N PRO A 157 -7.47 -8.61 12.42
CA PRO A 157 -8.39 -8.43 13.55
C PRO A 157 -9.53 -9.47 13.58
N MET A 158 -9.94 -10.00 12.43
CA MET A 158 -10.99 -11.01 12.34
C MET A 158 -10.52 -12.39 12.83
N THR A 159 -9.25 -12.75 12.60
CA THR A 159 -8.75 -14.12 12.76
C THR A 159 -7.73 -14.30 13.88
N GLN A 160 -7.11 -13.23 14.36
CA GLN A 160 -6.06 -13.30 15.39
C GLN A 160 -6.59 -12.84 16.74
N ASP A 161 -6.55 -13.73 17.72
CA ASP A 161 -7.11 -13.50 19.06
C ASP A 161 -6.61 -12.21 19.70
N GLY A 162 -7.53 -11.36 20.17
CA GLY A 162 -7.27 -10.13 20.90
C GLY A 162 -6.74 -8.97 20.04
N ILE A 163 -6.55 -9.15 18.72
CA ILE A 163 -6.10 -8.03 17.86
C ILE A 163 -7.22 -7.01 17.69
N SER A 164 -8.46 -7.44 17.51
CA SER A 164 -9.60 -6.52 17.43
C SER A 164 -9.74 -5.63 18.66
N ASP A 165 -9.31 -6.13 19.83
CA ASP A 165 -9.37 -5.36 21.08
C ASP A 165 -8.32 -4.24 21.15
N ILE A 166 -7.24 -4.33 20.40
CA ILE A 166 -6.13 -3.37 20.44
C ILE A 166 -6.03 -2.52 19.17
N VAL A 167 -6.79 -2.86 18.13
CA VAL A 167 -6.89 -2.04 16.92
C VAL A 167 -8.14 -1.16 16.99
N GLU A 168 -8.05 0.07 16.49
CA GLU A 168 -9.20 0.97 16.41
C GLU A 168 -9.64 1.19 14.96
N ARG A 169 -8.76 1.71 14.11
CA ARG A 169 -9.10 2.06 12.72
C ARG A 169 -8.41 1.13 11.74
N LEU A 170 -9.16 0.73 10.74
CA LEU A 170 -8.72 -0.13 9.65
C LEU A 170 -8.96 0.63 8.35
N VAL A 171 -7.90 0.94 7.62
CA VAL A 171 -8.00 1.61 6.31
C VAL A 171 -7.43 0.68 5.25
N ALA A 172 -8.26 0.24 4.32
CA ALA A 172 -7.87 -0.70 3.29
C ALA A 172 -8.01 -0.06 1.90
N LEU A 173 -6.91 -0.03 1.14
CA LEU A 173 -6.83 0.52 -0.21
C LEU A 173 -6.95 -0.62 -1.22
N GLY A 174 -8.04 -0.69 -1.97
CA GLY A 174 -8.29 -1.70 -3.00
C GLY A 174 -8.16 -3.16 -2.51
N PRO A 175 -8.75 -3.56 -1.36
CA PRO A 175 -8.61 -4.93 -0.85
C PRO A 175 -9.46 -5.92 -1.62
N ALA A 176 -8.94 -7.11 -1.95
CA ALA A 176 -9.70 -8.17 -2.63
C ALA A 176 -10.54 -9.01 -1.66
N ILE A 177 -11.50 -8.40 -0.96
CA ILE A 177 -12.32 -9.05 0.09
C ILE A 177 -13.19 -10.18 -0.47
N HIS A 178 -13.80 -9.95 -1.65
CA HIS A 178 -14.70 -10.94 -2.29
C HIS A 178 -14.00 -11.82 -3.32
N GLY A 179 -12.67 -11.90 -3.26
CA GLY A 179 -11.85 -12.75 -4.12
C GLY A 179 -11.53 -12.09 -5.46
N ALA A 180 -10.25 -12.06 -5.80
CA ALA A 180 -9.79 -11.59 -7.11
C ALA A 180 -9.96 -12.66 -8.18
N GLU A 181 -10.09 -12.25 -9.45
CA GLU A 181 -9.95 -13.17 -10.57
C GLU A 181 -8.47 -13.45 -10.84
N TYR A 182 -8.15 -14.68 -11.25
CA TYR A 182 -6.77 -15.15 -11.48
C TYR A 182 -5.96 -14.23 -12.42
N LEU A 183 -6.60 -13.70 -13.45
CA LEU A 183 -5.97 -12.82 -14.43
C LEU A 183 -5.53 -11.47 -13.81
N GLY A 184 -6.30 -10.92 -12.87
CA GLY A 184 -5.97 -9.67 -12.18
C GLY A 184 -4.71 -9.79 -11.31
N VAL A 185 -4.55 -10.89 -10.57
CA VAL A 185 -3.37 -11.12 -9.72
C VAL A 185 -2.08 -11.19 -10.55
N THR A 186 -2.12 -11.77 -11.75
CA THR A 186 -0.95 -11.82 -12.65
C THR A 186 -0.61 -10.48 -13.29
N ASP A 187 -1.56 -9.55 -13.37
CA ASP A 187 -1.35 -8.24 -13.97
C ASP A 187 -0.73 -7.22 -13.00
N LEU A 188 -0.85 -7.44 -11.68
CA LEU A 188 -0.08 -6.70 -10.66
C LEU A 188 1.45 -6.70 -10.92
N TRP A 189 1.95 -7.72 -11.60
CA TRP A 189 3.35 -7.89 -11.91
C TRP A 189 3.85 -7.01 -13.06
N TYR A 190 2.96 -6.27 -13.73
CA TYR A 190 3.35 -5.32 -14.77
C TYR A 190 3.92 -3.99 -14.23
N ILE A 191 3.78 -3.72 -12.93
CA ILE A 191 4.21 -2.45 -12.28
C ILE A 191 5.73 -2.29 -12.33
N GLY A 192 6.51 -2.93 -12.89
CA GLY A 192 7.96 -2.74 -13.08
C GLY A 192 8.42 -3.15 -14.48
N GLY A 193 7.46 -3.37 -15.39
CA GLY A 193 7.72 -3.80 -16.76
C GLY A 193 8.03 -5.29 -16.89
N GLU A 194 8.35 -5.73 -18.10
CA GLU A 194 8.56 -7.15 -18.46
C GLU A 194 9.68 -7.84 -17.66
N ALA A 195 10.71 -7.10 -17.24
CA ALA A 195 11.80 -7.67 -16.46
C ALA A 195 11.33 -8.06 -15.04
N THR A 196 10.58 -7.19 -14.37
CA THR A 196 9.99 -7.46 -13.05
C THR A 196 9.00 -8.61 -13.14
N ARG A 197 8.14 -8.60 -14.15
CA ARG A 197 7.21 -9.70 -14.44
C ARG A 197 7.92 -11.04 -14.61
N SER A 198 9.03 -11.07 -15.34
CA SER A 198 9.78 -12.31 -15.58
C SER A 198 10.41 -12.85 -14.30
N ILE A 199 10.98 -11.98 -13.46
CA ILE A 199 11.54 -12.35 -12.15
C ILE A 199 10.44 -12.87 -11.22
N ALA A 200 9.34 -12.15 -11.14
CA ALA A 200 8.20 -12.52 -10.32
C ALA A 200 7.62 -13.88 -10.72
N LYS A 201 7.38 -14.11 -12.00
CA LYS A 201 6.93 -15.43 -12.51
C LYS A 201 7.94 -16.55 -12.21
N LEU A 202 9.23 -16.24 -12.27
CA LEU A 202 10.26 -17.23 -11.89
C LEU A 202 10.19 -17.56 -10.40
N VAL A 203 10.08 -16.54 -9.54
CA VAL A 203 9.93 -16.72 -8.09
C VAL A 203 8.69 -17.55 -7.77
N GLN A 204 7.52 -17.19 -8.36
CA GLN A 204 6.28 -17.94 -8.18
C GLN A 204 6.39 -19.39 -8.63
N ARG A 205 7.08 -19.66 -9.74
CA ARG A 205 7.29 -21.03 -10.25
C ARG A 205 8.21 -21.86 -9.36
N LEU A 206 9.23 -21.24 -8.74
CA LEU A 206 10.24 -21.92 -7.95
C LEU A 206 9.84 -22.06 -6.47
N LEU A 207 9.19 -21.05 -5.90
CA LEU A 207 8.90 -20.96 -4.47
C LEU A 207 7.40 -21.04 -4.14
N GLY A 208 6.54 -20.81 -5.15
CA GLY A 208 5.10 -20.75 -4.98
C GLY A 208 4.60 -19.37 -4.53
N CYS A 209 3.29 -19.18 -4.64
CA CYS A 209 2.57 -18.02 -4.12
C CYS A 209 1.24 -18.49 -3.47
N PRO A 210 1.29 -19.12 -2.30
CA PRO A 210 0.07 -19.50 -1.59
C PRO A 210 -0.90 -18.33 -1.36
N ALA A 211 -0.40 -17.13 -1.05
CA ALA A 211 -1.23 -15.93 -0.90
C ALA A 211 -2.05 -15.62 -2.17
N CYS A 212 -1.47 -15.87 -3.36
CA CYS A 212 -2.21 -15.72 -4.62
C CYS A 212 -3.45 -16.62 -4.65
N ASP A 213 -3.28 -17.89 -4.25
CA ASP A 213 -4.39 -18.86 -4.20
C ASP A 213 -5.38 -18.53 -3.08
N ASN A 214 -4.90 -18.02 -1.93
CA ASN A 214 -5.75 -17.66 -0.79
C ASN A 214 -6.74 -16.52 -1.12
N MET A 215 -6.30 -15.52 -1.90
CA MET A 215 -7.11 -14.35 -2.25
C MET A 215 -8.02 -14.56 -3.46
N MET A 216 -7.85 -15.64 -4.21
CA MET A 216 -8.70 -15.91 -5.36
C MET A 216 -10.11 -16.30 -4.94
N THR A 217 -11.07 -16.08 -5.83
CA THR A 217 -12.43 -16.62 -5.68
C THR A 217 -12.38 -18.14 -5.47
N GLY A 218 -12.85 -18.59 -4.31
CA GLY A 218 -12.74 -19.99 -3.88
C GLY A 218 -11.49 -20.32 -3.07
N GLY A 219 -10.58 -19.37 -2.84
CA GLY A 219 -9.45 -19.54 -1.94
C GLY A 219 -9.84 -19.53 -0.45
N THR A 220 -8.88 -19.84 0.43
CA THR A 220 -9.15 -19.96 1.87
C THR A 220 -9.61 -18.65 2.48
N VAL A 221 -8.92 -17.55 2.24
CA VAL A 221 -9.27 -16.22 2.78
C VAL A 221 -10.61 -15.72 2.24
N TYR A 222 -10.90 -15.97 0.94
CA TYR A 222 -12.22 -15.71 0.39
C TYR A 222 -13.32 -16.47 1.15
N HIS A 223 -13.10 -17.75 1.46
CA HIS A 223 -14.07 -18.55 2.22
C HIS A 223 -14.20 -18.07 3.66
N ASP A 224 -13.11 -17.65 4.29
CA ASP A 224 -13.12 -17.11 5.65
C ASP A 224 -14.00 -15.85 5.74
N PHE A 225 -13.81 -14.89 4.81
CA PHE A 225 -14.67 -13.70 4.74
C PHE A 225 -16.13 -14.05 4.42
N LYS A 226 -16.36 -14.93 3.46
CA LYS A 226 -17.71 -15.34 3.05
C LYS A 226 -18.49 -16.01 4.16
N ASN A 227 -17.82 -16.76 5.04
CA ASN A 227 -18.42 -17.51 6.12
C ASN A 227 -18.38 -16.76 7.47
N ALA A 228 -17.71 -15.60 7.53
CA ALA A 228 -17.65 -14.81 8.74
C ALA A 228 -19.05 -14.29 9.11
N GLU A 229 -19.41 -14.37 10.37
CA GLU A 229 -20.63 -13.70 10.89
C GLU A 229 -20.50 -12.19 10.78
N LYS A 230 -19.28 -11.68 11.03
CA LYS A 230 -18.87 -10.29 10.85
C LYS A 230 -17.44 -10.23 10.31
N ILE A 231 -17.26 -9.48 9.24
CA ILE A 231 -15.94 -9.19 8.67
C ILE A 231 -15.21 -8.14 9.54
N VAL A 232 -15.87 -7.03 9.82
CA VAL A 232 -15.33 -5.98 10.71
C VAL A 232 -15.75 -6.26 12.14
N GLN A 233 -14.76 -6.50 12.99
CA GLN A 233 -15.00 -6.91 14.38
C GLN A 233 -15.59 -5.77 15.22
N PRO A 234 -16.40 -6.09 16.24
CA PRO A 234 -16.98 -5.08 17.12
C PRO A 234 -15.91 -4.18 17.74
N GLY A 235 -16.12 -2.88 17.68
CA GLY A 235 -15.16 -1.87 18.20
C GLY A 235 -14.15 -1.37 17.17
N ASN A 236 -13.98 -2.06 16.05
CA ASN A 236 -13.15 -1.58 14.94
C ASN A 236 -13.96 -0.69 13.99
N LYS A 237 -13.32 0.33 13.43
CA LYS A 237 -13.85 1.26 12.45
C LYS A 237 -13.13 1.03 11.12
N ALA A 238 -13.83 0.55 10.11
CA ALA A 238 -13.23 0.25 8.82
C ALA A 238 -13.58 1.30 7.75
N THR A 239 -12.58 1.73 7.01
CA THR A 239 -12.74 2.51 5.77
C THR A 239 -12.10 1.75 4.63
N ILE A 240 -12.89 1.48 3.59
CA ILE A 240 -12.47 0.79 2.37
C ILE A 240 -12.39 1.86 1.27
N ILE A 241 -11.20 2.15 0.81
CA ILE A 241 -10.95 3.13 -0.25
C ILE A 241 -10.73 2.38 -1.56
N MET A 242 -11.56 2.69 -2.54
CA MET A 242 -11.64 2.01 -3.83
C MET A 242 -11.54 3.02 -4.96
N SER A 243 -11.07 2.58 -6.12
CA SER A 243 -11.13 3.39 -7.35
C SER A 243 -12.03 2.75 -8.40
N SER A 244 -12.88 3.55 -9.03
CA SER A 244 -13.67 3.10 -10.20
C SER A 244 -12.80 2.85 -11.44
N SER A 245 -11.56 3.36 -11.45
CA SER A 245 -10.57 3.14 -12.50
C SER A 245 -9.67 1.91 -12.24
N ASP A 246 -9.82 1.28 -11.07
CA ASP A 246 -9.10 0.04 -10.75
C ASP A 246 -9.65 -1.12 -11.58
N ILE A 247 -8.84 -1.62 -12.51
CA ILE A 247 -9.20 -2.75 -13.38
C ILE A 247 -8.81 -4.11 -12.79
N LEU A 248 -8.00 -4.12 -11.72
CA LEU A 248 -7.50 -5.35 -11.07
C LEU A 248 -8.42 -5.76 -9.92
N VAL A 249 -8.74 -4.82 -9.05
CA VAL A 249 -9.62 -5.04 -7.90
C VAL A 249 -10.75 -4.01 -7.92
N LYS A 250 -11.80 -4.36 -8.63
CA LYS A 250 -12.97 -3.47 -8.81
C LYS A 250 -13.67 -3.18 -7.49
N PRO A 251 -14.39 -2.05 -7.36
CA PRO A 251 -15.09 -1.67 -6.13
C PRO A 251 -16.02 -2.75 -5.56
N ASP A 252 -16.69 -3.53 -6.40
CA ASP A 252 -17.58 -4.63 -5.97
C ASP A 252 -16.82 -5.81 -5.33
N VAL A 253 -15.52 -5.96 -5.66
CA VAL A 253 -14.65 -6.96 -5.04
C VAL A 253 -14.12 -6.50 -3.67
N SER A 254 -13.91 -5.19 -3.51
CA SER A 254 -13.33 -4.60 -2.30
C SER A 254 -14.34 -4.29 -1.20
N ARG A 255 -15.54 -3.89 -1.59
CA ARG A 255 -16.58 -3.33 -0.74
C ARG A 255 -17.00 -4.25 0.39
N ILE A 256 -17.21 -3.73 1.59
CA ILE A 256 -17.80 -4.46 2.73
C ILE A 256 -19.12 -3.82 3.09
N ASP A 257 -20.22 -4.54 2.86
CA ASP A 257 -21.58 -4.07 3.14
C ASP A 257 -22.04 -4.44 4.56
N GLU A 258 -21.32 -3.90 5.56
CA GLU A 258 -21.68 -4.03 6.97
C GLU A 258 -21.98 -2.66 7.60
N PRO A 259 -22.91 -2.58 8.58
CA PRO A 259 -23.20 -1.33 9.27
C PRO A 259 -21.94 -0.76 9.94
N GLY A 260 -21.65 0.52 9.68
CA GLY A 260 -20.49 1.22 10.27
C GLY A 260 -19.22 1.11 9.45
N VAL A 261 -19.22 0.38 8.33
CA VAL A 261 -18.12 0.39 7.37
C VAL A 261 -18.28 1.58 6.42
N ASN A 262 -17.22 2.37 6.29
CA ASN A 262 -17.15 3.48 5.36
C ASN A 262 -16.55 3.00 4.04
N ASN A 263 -17.37 2.90 2.99
CA ASN A 263 -16.93 2.55 1.65
C ASN A 263 -16.78 3.82 0.81
N VAL A 264 -15.56 4.14 0.40
CA VAL A 264 -15.19 5.37 -0.31
C VAL A 264 -14.73 5.03 -1.71
N ILE A 265 -15.34 5.62 -2.73
CA ILE A 265 -14.82 5.61 -4.10
C ILE A 265 -14.08 6.92 -4.33
N VAL A 266 -12.82 6.86 -4.77
CA VAL A 266 -11.98 8.05 -4.99
C VAL A 266 -12.69 9.06 -5.88
N GLN A 267 -13.35 8.61 -6.94
CA GLN A 267 -14.03 9.44 -7.93
C GLN A 267 -15.29 10.11 -7.41
N ASP A 268 -15.87 9.66 -6.29
CA ASP A 268 -16.99 10.37 -5.64
C ASP A 268 -16.51 11.69 -5.01
N THR A 269 -15.24 11.74 -4.57
CA THR A 269 -14.61 12.95 -4.03
C THR A 269 -13.80 13.70 -5.09
N CYS A 270 -13.08 12.97 -5.95
CA CYS A 270 -12.21 13.50 -6.99
C CYS A 270 -12.62 12.93 -8.37
N PRO A 271 -13.63 13.49 -9.03
CA PRO A 271 -14.25 12.89 -10.22
C PRO A 271 -13.33 12.70 -11.43
N ASP A 272 -12.32 13.56 -11.56
CA ASP A 272 -11.35 13.53 -12.69
C ASP A 272 -10.14 12.64 -12.39
N ASP A 273 -10.06 12.06 -11.20
CA ASP A 273 -8.95 11.20 -10.81
C ASP A 273 -9.08 9.83 -11.49
N VAL A 274 -8.05 9.43 -12.22
CA VAL A 274 -7.98 8.17 -12.98
C VAL A 274 -7.12 7.11 -12.27
N VAL A 275 -6.86 7.30 -10.98
CA VAL A 275 -5.98 6.41 -10.21
C VAL A 275 -6.39 4.95 -10.36
N GLY A 276 -5.46 4.10 -10.80
CA GLY A 276 -5.63 2.66 -10.89
C GLY A 276 -5.14 1.94 -9.63
N HIS A 277 -5.09 0.61 -9.66
CA HIS A 277 -4.80 -0.22 -8.48
C HIS A 277 -3.47 0.13 -7.80
N ALA A 278 -2.37 0.07 -8.56
CA ALA A 278 -1.06 0.42 -8.03
C ALA A 278 -0.93 1.91 -7.73
N GLY A 279 -1.65 2.76 -8.48
CA GLY A 279 -1.70 4.19 -8.24
C GLY A 279 -2.20 4.55 -6.84
N LEU A 280 -3.09 3.73 -6.24
CA LEU A 280 -3.64 3.98 -4.90
C LEU A 280 -2.57 4.19 -3.83
N MET A 281 -1.42 3.51 -3.94
CA MET A 281 -0.35 3.64 -2.96
C MET A 281 0.39 4.99 -3.03
N TRP A 282 0.37 5.67 -4.19
CA TRP A 282 1.16 6.88 -4.43
C TRP A 282 0.32 8.13 -4.66
N ASP A 283 -0.98 7.99 -4.76
CA ASP A 283 -1.87 9.09 -5.05
C ASP A 283 -2.13 9.96 -3.82
N LYS A 284 -1.94 11.28 -3.96
CA LYS A 284 -2.10 12.22 -2.85
C LYS A 284 -3.56 12.47 -2.47
N SER A 285 -4.51 12.33 -3.40
CA SER A 285 -5.94 12.39 -3.07
C SER A 285 -6.32 11.19 -2.21
N VAL A 286 -5.79 9.99 -2.53
CA VAL A 286 -5.94 8.78 -1.71
C VAL A 286 -5.32 8.98 -0.33
N TRP A 287 -4.10 9.56 -0.23
CA TRP A 287 -3.48 9.83 1.08
C TRP A 287 -4.32 10.77 1.95
N ARG A 288 -5.02 11.74 1.34
CA ARG A 288 -5.96 12.60 2.09
C ARG A 288 -7.18 11.84 2.58
N LEU A 289 -7.72 10.93 1.76
CA LEU A 289 -8.78 10.02 2.19
C LEU A 289 -8.33 9.12 3.35
N VAL A 290 -7.09 8.61 3.30
CA VAL A 290 -6.50 7.84 4.43
C VAL A 290 -6.43 8.70 5.69
N VAL A 291 -5.93 9.94 5.60
CA VAL A 291 -5.87 10.86 6.74
C VAL A 291 -7.26 11.15 7.28
N ASN A 292 -8.23 11.41 6.41
CA ASN A 292 -9.61 11.65 6.81
C ASN A 292 -10.20 10.44 7.58
N ALA A 293 -9.89 9.22 7.12
CA ALA A 293 -10.31 7.99 7.80
C ALA A 293 -9.64 7.84 9.18
N LEU A 294 -8.34 8.11 9.27
CA LEU A 294 -7.59 8.06 10.53
C LEU A 294 -8.01 9.15 11.53
N GLU A 295 -8.51 10.28 11.05
CA GLU A 295 -9.01 11.39 11.87
C GLU A 295 -10.54 11.36 12.07
N GLU A 296 -11.23 10.35 11.53
CA GLU A 296 -12.70 10.21 11.55
C GLU A 296 -13.42 11.44 10.97
N ASN A 297 -12.80 12.08 10.00
CA ASN A 297 -13.31 13.29 9.33
C ASN A 297 -13.61 12.99 7.85
N ASN A 298 -14.43 11.97 7.61
CA ASN A 298 -14.70 11.42 6.28
C ASN A 298 -15.31 12.43 5.28
N ASP A 299 -15.95 13.49 5.79
CA ASP A 299 -16.56 14.54 4.98
C ASP A 299 -15.60 15.71 4.67
N ALA A 300 -14.34 15.65 5.11
CA ALA A 300 -13.37 16.72 4.90
C ALA A 300 -13.04 16.88 3.41
N VAL A 301 -13.23 18.11 2.93
CA VAL A 301 -12.95 18.49 1.54
C VAL A 301 -11.46 18.87 1.39
N PHE A 302 -10.86 18.46 0.29
CA PHE A 302 -9.48 18.76 -0.06
C PHE A 302 -9.31 18.99 -1.57
N PRO A 303 -8.25 19.68 -2.01
CA PRO A 303 -7.93 19.78 -3.43
C PRO A 303 -7.54 18.41 -3.99
N CYS A 304 -8.18 18.01 -5.11
CA CYS A 304 -7.86 16.77 -5.80
C CYS A 304 -6.60 16.93 -6.67
N GLU A 305 -5.82 15.88 -6.73
CA GLU A 305 -4.73 15.70 -7.69
C GLU A 305 -5.11 14.51 -8.61
N ILE A 306 -4.58 14.49 -9.83
CA ILE A 306 -4.84 13.37 -10.75
C ILE A 306 -3.77 12.33 -10.56
N GLY A 307 -4.17 11.15 -10.17
CA GLY A 307 -3.31 10.00 -9.96
C GLY A 307 -2.95 9.24 -11.24
N MET A 308 -2.13 8.21 -11.08
CA MET A 308 -1.70 7.35 -12.19
C MET A 308 -2.71 6.24 -12.45
N ALA A 309 -3.09 6.07 -13.72
CA ALA A 309 -4.00 5.03 -14.19
C ALA A 309 -3.32 3.63 -14.28
N VAL A 310 -2.58 3.20 -13.22
CA VAL A 310 -1.84 1.93 -13.18
C VAL A 310 -2.26 1.06 -12.03
#